data_d9d54ed41bad0d62fa04e8b15375b6d0
#
_entry.id   d9d54ed41bad0d62fa04e8b15375b6d0
#
_cell.length_a   1.000
_cell.length_b   1.000
_cell.length_c   1.000
_cell.angle_alpha   90.00
_cell.angle_beta   90.00
_cell.angle_gamma   90.00
#
_symmetry.space_group_name_H-M   'P 1'
#
loop_
_entity.id
_entity.type
_entity.pdbx_description
1 polymer ?
#
loop_
_entity_poly.entity_id
_entity_poly.type
_entity_poly.pdbx_seq_one_letter_code
_entity_poly.pdbx_strand_id
1 'polypeptide(L)'
;MSAIVLVDAENVRRSVWPNLSREELVERVERWAEREGVHAQVVFEGRGETADDRIVAKTAELHAQGEEVWVATSDRELRERVEPCVDRIIGGGSFARML
;
A
#
# COMPACT_ATOMS: atom_id res chain seq x y z
N MET A 1 14.09 9.65 8.85
CA MET A 1 12.77 9.15 9.26
C MET A 1 12.30 8.12 8.25
N SER A 2 11.53 7.15 8.71
CA SER A 2 11.09 6.05 7.85
C SER A 2 9.84 6.43 7.07
N ALA A 3 9.77 6.03 5.81
CA ALA A 3 8.56 6.18 5.02
C ALA A 3 7.45 5.28 5.56
N ILE A 4 6.21 5.68 5.31
CA ILE A 4 5.03 4.86 5.62
C ILE A 4 4.48 4.38 4.28
N VAL A 5 4.36 3.07 4.14
CA VAL A 5 3.93 2.42 2.90
C VAL A 5 2.52 1.86 3.10
N LEU A 6 1.57 2.38 2.33
CA LEU A 6 0.19 1.88 2.35
C LEU A 6 0.02 0.90 1.20
N VAL A 7 -0.34 -0.32 1.53
CA VAL A 7 -0.44 -1.43 0.58
C VAL A 7 -1.90 -1.73 0.26
N ASP A 8 -2.27 -1.60 -1.00
CA ASP A 8 -3.60 -1.96 -1.50
C ASP A 8 -3.68 -3.48 -1.58
N ALA A 9 -4.17 -4.10 -0.51
CA ALA A 9 -4.06 -5.53 -0.27
C ALA A 9 -4.57 -6.41 -1.41
N GLU A 10 -5.81 -6.20 -1.84
CA GLU A 10 -6.41 -7.05 -2.87
C GLU A 10 -5.74 -6.86 -4.24
N ASN A 11 -5.34 -5.64 -4.54
CA ASN A 11 -4.64 -5.36 -5.79
C ASN A 11 -3.28 -6.07 -5.83
N VAL A 12 -2.50 -5.95 -4.76
CA VAL A 12 -1.16 -6.55 -4.69
C VAL A 12 -1.23 -8.08 -4.69
N ARG A 13 -2.09 -8.67 -3.85
CA ARG A 13 -2.12 -10.12 -3.76
C ARG A 13 -2.64 -10.79 -5.04
N ARG A 14 -3.47 -10.09 -5.82
CA ARG A 14 -4.00 -10.60 -7.10
C ARG A 14 -3.10 -10.30 -8.29
N SER A 15 -2.07 -9.50 -8.12
CA SER A 15 -1.17 -9.11 -9.21
C SER A 15 -0.13 -10.18 -9.55
N VAL A 16 -0.07 -11.26 -8.79
CA VAL A 16 0.78 -12.42 -9.07
C VAL A 16 -0.09 -13.69 -9.15
N TRP A 17 0.39 -14.69 -9.89
CA TRP A 17 -0.30 -15.96 -10.00
C TRP A 17 0.63 -17.11 -9.58
N PRO A 18 0.18 -18.05 -8.73
CA PRO A 18 -1.12 -17.98 -8.03
C PRO A 18 -1.18 -16.81 -7.05
N ASN A 19 -2.41 -16.33 -6.78
CA ASN A 19 -2.61 -15.19 -5.87
C ASN A 19 -2.06 -15.51 -4.48
N LEU A 20 -1.47 -14.51 -3.85
CA LEU A 20 -1.07 -14.63 -2.46
C LEU A 20 -2.31 -14.72 -1.57
N SER A 21 -2.26 -15.51 -0.50
CA SER A 21 -3.29 -15.45 0.52
C SER A 21 -3.14 -14.14 1.30
N ARG A 22 -4.18 -13.76 2.04
CA ARG A 22 -4.13 -12.54 2.87
C ARG A 22 -3.03 -12.65 3.92
N GLU A 23 -2.93 -13.80 4.56
CA GLU A 23 -1.91 -14.06 5.57
C GLU A 23 -0.50 -14.00 5.00
N GLU A 24 -0.30 -14.59 3.83
CA GLU A 24 0.99 -14.54 3.14
C GLU A 24 1.38 -13.11 2.79
N LEU A 25 0.41 -12.33 2.30
CA LEU A 25 0.68 -10.94 1.94
C LEU A 25 1.14 -10.15 3.16
N VAL A 26 0.40 -10.24 4.26
CA VAL A 26 0.75 -9.51 5.50
C VAL A 26 2.13 -9.91 5.98
N GLU A 27 2.41 -11.21 6.06
CA GLU A 27 3.70 -11.72 6.52
C GLU A 27 4.86 -11.24 5.66
N ARG A 28 4.70 -11.33 4.33
CA ARG A 28 5.74 -10.88 3.41
C ARG A 28 5.97 -9.38 3.45
N VAL A 29 4.90 -8.62 3.57
CA VAL A 29 4.99 -7.15 3.69
C VAL A 29 5.73 -6.77 4.97
N GLU A 30 5.44 -7.43 6.08
CA GLU A 30 6.13 -7.16 7.35
C GLU A 30 7.63 -7.43 7.24
N ARG A 31 8.02 -8.53 6.62
CA ARG A 31 9.43 -8.86 6.40
C ARG A 31 10.11 -7.85 5.48
N TRP A 32 9.42 -7.48 4.40
CA TRP A 32 9.93 -6.49 3.46
C TRP A 32 10.15 -5.14 4.15
N ALA A 33 9.16 -4.70 4.93
CA ALA A 33 9.24 -3.43 5.65
C ALA A 33 10.41 -3.41 6.63
N GLU A 34 10.63 -4.51 7.32
CA GLU A 34 11.75 -4.66 8.24
C GLU A 34 13.09 -4.56 7.50
N ARG A 35 13.23 -5.26 6.36
CA ARG A 35 14.45 -5.19 5.55
C ARG A 35 14.73 -3.79 5.03
N GLU A 36 13.68 -3.08 4.63
CA GLU A 36 13.82 -1.76 4.01
C GLU A 36 13.83 -0.61 5.02
N GLY A 37 13.58 -0.89 6.29
CA GLY A 37 13.55 0.14 7.31
C GLY A 37 12.38 1.11 7.17
N VAL A 38 11.23 0.61 6.69
CA VAL A 38 10.02 1.41 6.53
C VAL A 38 8.88 0.84 7.38
N HIS A 39 7.82 1.61 7.54
CA HIS A 39 6.59 1.14 8.19
C HIS A 39 5.57 0.83 7.11
N ALA A 40 4.97 -0.34 7.15
CA ALA A 40 3.97 -0.74 6.17
C ALA A 40 2.63 -1.03 6.82
N GLN A 41 1.56 -0.63 6.16
CA GLN A 41 0.19 -0.94 6.56
C GLN A 41 -0.51 -1.59 5.38
N VAL A 42 -0.97 -2.81 5.56
CA VAL A 42 -1.73 -3.53 4.55
C VAL A 42 -3.20 -3.18 4.75
N VAL A 43 -3.80 -2.58 3.73
CA VAL A 43 -5.17 -2.06 3.82
C VAL A 43 -6.13 -2.97 3.09
N PHE A 44 -7.04 -3.58 3.85
CA PHE A 44 -8.12 -4.42 3.31
C PHE A 44 -9.44 -3.65 3.28
N GLU A 45 -10.42 -4.18 2.57
CA GLU A 45 -11.79 -3.65 2.61
C GLU A 45 -12.31 -3.72 4.04
N GLY A 46 -12.95 -2.65 4.49
CA GLY A 46 -13.58 -2.59 5.80
C GLY A 46 -15.10 -2.49 5.68
N ARG A 47 -15.80 -2.52 6.80
CA ARG A 47 -17.23 -2.32 6.83
C ARG A 47 -17.58 -0.90 6.41
N GLY A 48 -18.36 -0.78 5.34
CA GLY A 48 -18.82 0.52 4.86
C GLY A 48 -17.76 1.39 4.22
N GLU A 49 -16.53 0.89 4.11
CA GLU A 49 -15.43 1.62 3.45
C GLU A 49 -14.67 0.70 2.52
N THR A 50 -14.32 1.22 1.35
CA THR A 50 -13.43 0.50 0.44
C THR A 50 -11.98 0.69 0.88
N ALA A 51 -11.09 -0.21 0.47
CA ALA A 51 -9.66 -0.03 0.70
C ALA A 51 -9.17 1.26 0.06
N ASP A 52 -9.67 1.58 -1.13
CA ASP A 52 -9.32 2.81 -1.85
C ASP A 52 -9.62 4.05 -1.01
N ASP A 53 -10.84 4.16 -0.47
CA ASP A 53 -11.23 5.30 0.34
C ASP A 53 -10.39 5.41 1.60
N ARG A 54 -10.08 4.27 2.23
CA ARG A 54 -9.23 4.24 3.43
C ARG A 54 -7.81 4.69 3.10
N ILE A 55 -7.26 4.24 1.97
CA ILE A 55 -5.91 4.64 1.54
C ILE A 55 -5.87 6.13 1.23
N VAL A 56 -6.86 6.65 0.51
CA VAL A 56 -6.92 8.08 0.18
C VAL A 56 -6.96 8.91 1.46
N ALA A 57 -7.83 8.57 2.39
CA ALA A 57 -7.96 9.32 3.65
C ALA A 57 -6.67 9.27 4.47
N LYS A 58 -6.05 8.09 4.59
CA LYS A 58 -4.82 7.93 5.35
C LYS A 58 -3.65 8.66 4.71
N THR A 59 -3.56 8.63 3.39
CA THR A 59 -2.52 9.34 2.65
C THR A 59 -2.60 10.84 2.91
N ALA A 60 -3.80 11.41 2.83
CA ALA A 60 -4.00 12.84 3.08
C ALA A 60 -3.64 13.21 4.52
N GLU A 61 -4.02 12.37 5.48
CA GLU A 61 -3.70 12.58 6.89
C GLU A 61 -2.20 12.58 7.13
N LEU A 62 -1.50 11.57 6.61
CA LEU A 62 -0.05 11.45 6.78
C LEU A 62 0.69 12.58 6.08
N HIS A 63 0.25 12.95 4.88
CA HIS A 63 0.83 14.07 4.16
C HIS A 63 0.71 15.37 4.96
N ALA A 64 -0.45 15.61 5.55
CA ALA A 64 -0.68 16.80 6.39
C ALA A 64 0.22 16.81 7.63
N GLN A 65 0.64 15.64 8.11
CA GLN A 65 1.55 15.49 9.24
C GLN A 65 3.03 15.61 8.84
N GLY A 66 3.32 15.81 7.56
CA GLY A 66 4.68 15.92 7.07
C GLY A 66 5.41 14.58 6.93
N GLU A 67 4.68 13.47 6.92
CA GLU A 67 5.27 12.14 6.77
C GLU A 67 5.57 11.82 5.30
N GLU A 68 6.61 11.02 5.09
CA GLU A 68 6.87 10.46 3.77
C GLU A 68 5.94 9.27 3.55
N VAL A 69 5.14 9.31 2.48
CA VAL A 69 4.11 8.31 2.21
C VAL A 69 4.30 7.68 0.84
N TRP A 70 4.30 6.35 0.80
CA TRP A 70 4.31 5.59 -0.44
C TRP A 70 3.01 4.79 -0.52
N VAL A 71 2.53 4.54 -1.73
CA VAL A 71 1.34 3.70 -1.96
C VAL A 71 1.70 2.61 -2.96
N ALA A 72 1.39 1.37 -2.61
CA ALA A 72 1.61 0.21 -3.48
C ALA A 72 0.27 -0.22 -4.08
N THR A 73 0.07 0.08 -5.35
CA THR A 73 -1.12 -0.31 -6.11
C THR A 73 -0.88 -0.13 -7.60
N SER A 74 -1.59 -0.91 -8.42
CA SER A 74 -1.66 -0.72 -9.87
C SER A 74 -3.00 -0.12 -10.30
N ASP A 75 -3.92 0.11 -9.37
CA ASP A 75 -5.22 0.69 -9.65
C ASP A 75 -5.04 2.15 -10.07
N ARG A 76 -5.40 2.44 -11.32
CA ARG A 76 -5.19 3.76 -11.92
C ARG A 76 -5.98 4.85 -11.20
N GLU A 77 -7.22 4.56 -10.87
CA GLU A 77 -8.08 5.53 -10.20
C GLU A 77 -7.53 5.88 -8.82
N LEU A 78 -7.10 4.87 -8.06
CA LEU A 78 -6.49 5.11 -6.74
C LEU A 78 -5.21 5.92 -6.88
N ARG A 79 -4.37 5.58 -7.85
CA ARG A 79 -3.12 6.32 -8.09
C ARG A 79 -3.39 7.79 -8.35
N GLU A 80 -4.39 8.10 -9.18
CA GLU A 80 -4.76 9.48 -9.48
C GLU A 80 -5.24 10.22 -8.23
N ARG A 81 -6.00 9.54 -7.38
CA ARG A 81 -6.55 10.13 -6.15
C ARG A 81 -5.48 10.45 -5.11
N VAL A 82 -4.43 9.66 -5.01
CA VAL A 82 -3.37 9.85 -4.00
C VAL A 82 -2.20 10.68 -4.50
N GLU A 83 -2.04 10.83 -5.80
CA GLU A 83 -0.90 11.51 -6.42
C GLU A 83 -0.52 12.83 -5.75
N PRO A 84 -1.47 13.73 -5.42
CA PRO A 84 -1.10 15.02 -4.80
C PRO A 84 -0.46 14.89 -3.42
N CYS A 85 -0.60 13.75 -2.77
CA CYS A 85 -0.19 13.56 -1.37
C CYS A 85 0.85 12.47 -1.15
N VAL A 86 1.31 11.80 -2.20
CA VAL A 86 2.30 10.73 -2.04
C VAL A 86 3.66 11.14 -2.57
N ASP A 87 4.69 10.56 -1.97
CA ASP A 87 6.07 10.77 -2.39
C ASP A 87 6.48 9.72 -3.42
N ARG A 88 5.86 8.54 -3.39
CA ARG A 88 6.17 7.46 -4.31
C ARG A 88 4.97 6.53 -4.50
N ILE A 89 4.79 6.07 -5.74
CA ILE A 89 3.81 5.02 -6.06
C ILE A 89 4.56 3.83 -6.63
N ILE A 90 4.27 2.64 -6.10
CA ILE A 90 4.86 1.39 -6.57
C ILE A 90 3.72 0.56 -7.15
N GLY A 91 3.84 0.13 -8.40
CA GLY A 91 2.83 -0.73 -9.02
C GLY A 91 2.65 -2.02 -8.23
N GLY A 92 1.40 -2.51 -8.16
CA GLY A 92 1.07 -3.70 -7.36
C GLY A 92 1.88 -4.93 -7.74
N GLY A 93 2.05 -5.19 -9.04
CA GLY A 93 2.86 -6.30 -9.52
C GLY A 93 4.35 -6.12 -9.19
N SER A 94 4.86 -4.91 -9.38
CA SER A 94 6.26 -4.61 -9.02
C SER A 94 6.50 -4.78 -7.53
N PHE A 95 5.57 -4.31 -6.72
CA PHE A 95 5.65 -4.45 -5.27
C PHE A 95 5.60 -5.92 -4.84
N ALA A 96 4.67 -6.68 -5.41
CA ALA A 96 4.55 -8.12 -5.10
C ALA A 96 5.84 -8.87 -5.40
N ARG A 97 6.55 -8.49 -6.45
CA ARG A 97 7.84 -9.12 -6.81
C ARG A 97 8.98 -8.75 -5.86
N MET A 98 8.82 -7.70 -5.08
CA MET A 98 9.82 -7.33 -4.05
C MET A 98 9.66 -8.15 -2.76
N LEU A 99 8.52 -8.81 -2.60
CA LEU A 99 8.17 -9.50 -1.35
C LEU A 99 8.79 -10.93 -1.24
#